data_45235b11540778c90faa48f7bf680c31
#
_entry.id   45235b11540778c90faa48f7bf680c31
#
_cell.length_a   1.000
_cell.length_b   1.000
_cell.length_c   1.000
_cell.angle_alpha   90.00
_cell.angle_beta   90.00
_cell.angle_gamma   90.00
#
_symmetry.space_group_name_H-M   'P 1'
#
loop_
_entity.id
_entity.type
_entity.pdbx_description
1 polymer ?
#
loop_
_entity_poly.entity_id
_entity_poly.type
_entity_poly.pdbx_seq_one_letter_code
_entity_poly.pdbx_strand_id
1 'polypeptide(L)'
;MNVLNQLIKSRDALFRDCCVLVPEYQYDLWQRYRKHVDSDAHIILTDGIKPQLEEKTALFYSGGAESLLAKTLLDLKGVKYDIITIPAVYSKADKRLKDELWYCGLALELGYRNAVIGIEKVQHIDKYCYEWTPYFYENFNRTFATNYGSVCFDKNKIEVYQQLQELGVSFDKINACKHNNNCGACWKCFEKLCIIAYLEKRKLTTAERQQYADYIIAYNTDEPNAYPYKDTLDIVMPHI
;
A
#
# COMPACT_ATOMS: atom_id res chain seq x y z
N MET A 1 16.40 -19.15 10.08
CA MET A 1 15.26 -18.19 10.19
C MET A 1 15.02 -17.73 8.77
N ASN A 2 13.76 -17.74 8.29
CA ASN A 2 13.49 -17.25 6.94
C ASN A 2 13.63 -15.72 6.87
N VAL A 3 13.88 -15.20 5.69
CA VAL A 3 14.19 -13.77 5.49
C VAL A 3 13.02 -12.87 5.90
N LEU A 4 11.78 -13.28 5.64
CA LEU A 4 10.58 -12.55 6.03
C LEU A 4 10.50 -12.35 7.55
N ASN A 5 10.62 -13.42 8.32
CA ASN A 5 10.59 -13.34 9.79
C ASN A 5 11.76 -12.50 10.36
N GLN A 6 12.92 -12.58 9.74
CA GLN A 6 14.07 -11.77 10.14
C GLN A 6 13.79 -10.27 9.91
N LEU A 7 13.26 -9.87 8.73
CA LEU A 7 12.92 -8.49 8.41
C LEU A 7 11.90 -7.91 9.41
N ILE A 8 10.83 -8.64 9.70
CA ILE A 8 9.79 -8.19 10.64
C ILE A 8 10.36 -8.03 12.06
N LYS A 9 11.16 -8.99 12.54
CA LYS A 9 11.79 -8.89 13.86
C LYS A 9 12.75 -7.70 13.95
N SER A 10 13.52 -7.43 12.91
CA SER A 10 14.44 -6.30 12.88
C SER A 10 13.69 -4.96 12.94
N ARG A 11 12.60 -4.82 12.17
CA ARG A 11 11.74 -3.64 12.25
C ARG A 11 11.13 -3.45 13.64
N ASP A 12 10.53 -4.51 14.19
CA ASP A 12 9.91 -4.45 15.51
C ASP A 12 10.93 -4.08 16.60
N ALA A 13 12.17 -4.55 16.49
CA ALA A 13 13.25 -4.20 17.40
C ALA A 13 13.64 -2.71 17.28
N LEU A 14 13.68 -2.15 16.07
CA LEU A 14 13.91 -0.72 15.85
C LEU A 14 12.84 0.14 16.53
N PHE A 15 11.56 -0.19 16.35
CA PHE A 15 10.46 0.55 16.98
C PHE A 15 10.42 0.47 18.51
N ARG A 16 11.13 -0.50 19.10
CA ARG A 16 11.25 -0.68 20.56
C ARG A 16 12.60 -0.22 21.13
N ASP A 17 13.45 0.40 20.31
CA ASP A 17 14.81 0.82 20.67
C ASP A 17 15.66 -0.34 21.25
N CYS A 18 15.42 -1.56 20.73
CA CYS A 18 16.11 -2.77 21.14
C CYS A 18 17.32 -3.06 20.23
N CYS A 19 18.20 -3.97 20.67
CA CYS A 19 19.25 -4.49 19.80
C CYS A 19 18.69 -5.23 18.60
N VAL A 20 19.18 -4.89 17.39
CA VAL A 20 18.74 -5.44 16.12
C VAL A 20 19.85 -6.32 15.56
N LEU A 21 19.58 -7.62 15.42
CA LEU A 21 20.50 -8.58 14.80
C LEU A 21 20.22 -8.65 13.31
N VAL A 22 21.16 -8.26 12.47
CA VAL A 22 21.00 -8.22 11.02
C VAL A 22 22.17 -8.84 10.28
N PRO A 23 21.93 -9.53 9.16
CA PRO A 23 22.99 -9.95 8.26
C PRO A 23 23.78 -8.75 7.74
N GLU A 24 25.10 -8.89 7.59
CA GLU A 24 25.97 -7.79 7.16
C GLU A 24 25.47 -7.10 5.88
N TYR A 25 25.01 -7.87 4.90
CA TYR A 25 24.49 -7.33 3.63
C TYR A 25 23.22 -6.47 3.77
N GLN A 26 22.54 -6.50 4.94
CA GLN A 26 21.37 -5.66 5.23
C GLN A 26 21.70 -4.41 6.05
N TYR A 27 22.97 -4.18 6.40
CA TYR A 27 23.38 -3.10 7.30
C TYR A 27 22.85 -1.73 6.85
N ASP A 28 23.06 -1.37 5.58
CA ASP A 28 22.63 -0.06 5.04
C ASP A 28 21.12 0.12 5.08
N LEU A 29 20.34 -0.92 4.79
CA LEU A 29 18.88 -0.89 4.89
C LEU A 29 18.44 -0.48 6.30
N TRP A 30 18.98 -1.18 7.31
CA TRP A 30 18.55 -0.99 8.69
C TRP A 30 19.11 0.30 9.31
N GLN A 31 20.30 0.76 8.91
CA GLN A 31 20.81 2.05 9.32
C GLN A 31 19.93 3.21 8.81
N ARG A 32 19.49 3.16 7.56
CA ARG A 32 18.59 4.17 6.99
C ARG A 32 17.21 4.11 7.61
N TYR A 33 16.69 2.91 7.83
CA TYR A 33 15.42 2.70 8.52
C TYR A 33 15.47 3.27 9.94
N ARG A 34 16.50 2.90 10.72
CA ARG A 34 16.73 3.42 12.08
C ARG A 34 16.72 4.94 12.13
N LYS A 35 17.47 5.57 11.22
CA LYS A 35 17.53 7.03 11.13
C LYS A 35 16.17 7.64 10.82
N HIS A 36 15.39 7.02 9.95
CA HIS A 36 14.07 7.53 9.58
C HIS A 36 13.06 7.45 10.74
N VAL A 37 13.05 6.35 11.48
CA VAL A 37 12.14 6.17 12.62
C VAL A 37 12.65 6.79 13.92
N ASP A 38 13.80 7.45 13.86
CA ASP A 38 14.45 8.11 15.02
C ASP A 38 14.64 7.15 16.20
N SER A 39 15.21 5.98 15.92
CA SER A 39 15.41 4.92 16.91
C SER A 39 16.85 4.91 17.44
N ASP A 40 17.00 4.73 18.75
CA ASP A 40 18.28 4.56 19.43
C ASP A 40 18.79 3.11 19.43
N ALA A 41 18.12 2.22 18.72
CA ALA A 41 18.47 0.79 18.65
C ALA A 41 19.91 0.57 18.15
N HIS A 42 20.61 -0.38 18.78
CA HIS A 42 21.93 -0.82 18.34
C HIS A 42 21.83 -1.93 17.30
N ILE A 43 22.47 -1.72 16.14
CA ILE A 43 22.54 -2.74 15.09
C ILE A 43 23.77 -3.59 15.30
N ILE A 44 23.56 -4.89 15.46
CA ILE A 44 24.60 -5.90 15.61
C ILE A 44 24.62 -6.75 14.34
N LEU A 45 25.79 -6.86 13.72
CA LEU A 45 25.97 -7.62 12.49
C LEU A 45 26.09 -9.12 12.79
N THR A 46 25.48 -9.91 11.92
CA THR A 46 25.54 -11.37 11.94
C THR A 46 25.86 -11.91 10.56
N ASP A 47 26.33 -13.12 10.49
CA ASP A 47 26.43 -13.85 9.23
C ASP A 47 25.03 -14.08 8.63
N GLY A 48 24.95 -14.12 7.30
CA GLY A 48 23.73 -14.43 6.59
C GLY A 48 23.92 -14.57 5.09
N ILE A 49 23.09 -15.39 4.48
CA ILE A 49 23.11 -15.65 3.04
C ILE A 49 22.04 -14.80 2.38
N LYS A 50 22.45 -14.05 1.35
CA LYS A 50 21.52 -13.27 0.53
C LYS A 50 20.56 -14.20 -0.21
N PRO A 51 19.24 -13.91 -0.26
CA PRO A 51 18.27 -14.72 -1.01
C PRO A 51 18.64 -14.86 -2.48
N GLN A 52 18.46 -16.07 -3.02
CA GLN A 52 18.53 -16.27 -4.47
C GLN A 52 17.21 -15.90 -5.11
N LEU A 53 17.27 -15.14 -6.20
CA LEU A 53 16.09 -14.61 -6.87
C LEU A 53 16.05 -15.05 -8.33
N GLU A 54 14.86 -15.34 -8.82
CA GLU A 54 14.57 -15.69 -10.21
C GLU A 54 13.99 -14.48 -10.95
N GLU A 55 14.20 -14.39 -12.26
CA GLU A 55 13.62 -13.36 -13.13
C GLU A 55 12.11 -13.62 -13.33
N LYS A 56 11.35 -13.45 -12.27
CA LYS A 56 9.90 -13.53 -12.26
C LYS A 56 9.30 -12.34 -11.52
N THR A 57 8.05 -12.01 -11.85
CA THR A 57 7.34 -10.85 -11.32
C THR A 57 6.16 -11.29 -10.47
N ALA A 58 6.04 -10.74 -9.27
CA ALA A 58 4.85 -10.85 -8.43
C ALA A 58 4.00 -9.58 -8.54
N LEU A 59 2.69 -9.74 -8.60
CA LEU A 59 1.72 -8.66 -8.41
C LEU A 59 0.92 -8.94 -7.13
N PHE A 60 1.07 -8.07 -6.13
CA PHE A 60 0.22 -8.11 -4.94
C PHE A 60 -1.12 -7.47 -5.27
N TYR A 61 -2.15 -8.30 -5.44
CA TYR A 61 -3.45 -7.89 -5.93
C TYR A 61 -4.52 -7.96 -4.84
N SER A 62 -4.99 -6.79 -4.42
CA SER A 62 -6.08 -6.64 -3.43
C SER A 62 -7.46 -6.41 -4.06
N GLY A 63 -7.52 -6.14 -5.37
CA GLY A 63 -8.72 -5.69 -6.06
C GLY A 63 -9.04 -4.19 -5.88
N GLY A 64 -8.27 -3.46 -5.08
CA GLY A 64 -8.35 -2.00 -4.96
C GLY A 64 -7.88 -1.28 -6.22
N ALA A 65 -8.12 0.02 -6.31
CA ALA A 65 -7.80 0.82 -7.49
C ALA A 65 -6.32 0.76 -7.86
N GLU A 66 -5.42 0.87 -6.88
CA GLU A 66 -3.98 0.87 -7.06
C GLU A 66 -3.48 -0.47 -7.64
N SER A 67 -3.92 -1.58 -7.07
CA SER A 67 -3.55 -2.92 -7.56
C SER A 67 -4.18 -3.25 -8.90
N LEU A 68 -5.39 -2.72 -9.19
CA LEU A 68 -6.04 -2.85 -10.49
C LEU A 68 -5.31 -2.04 -11.55
N LEU A 69 -4.87 -0.81 -11.23
CA LEU A 69 -4.04 -0.02 -12.14
C LEU A 69 -2.73 -0.73 -12.44
N ALA A 70 -2.05 -1.26 -11.42
CA ALA A 70 -0.82 -2.03 -11.58
C ALA A 70 -1.03 -3.23 -12.52
N LYS A 71 -2.10 -4.00 -12.28
CA LYS A 71 -2.49 -5.12 -13.15
C LYS A 71 -2.70 -4.69 -14.59
N THR A 72 -3.49 -3.64 -14.80
CA THR A 72 -3.80 -3.13 -16.14
C THR A 72 -2.55 -2.71 -16.90
N LEU A 73 -1.62 -2.01 -16.22
CA LEU A 73 -0.37 -1.57 -16.84
C LEU A 73 0.58 -2.71 -17.16
N LEU A 74 0.65 -3.75 -16.32
CA LEU A 74 1.43 -4.97 -16.60
C LEU A 74 0.85 -5.72 -17.80
N ASP A 75 -0.48 -5.87 -17.87
CA ASP A 75 -1.17 -6.51 -18.99
C ASP A 75 -0.90 -5.77 -20.31
N LEU A 76 -1.01 -4.44 -20.31
CA LEU A 76 -0.75 -3.60 -21.49
C LEU A 76 0.70 -3.68 -21.96
N LYS A 77 1.65 -3.87 -21.04
CA LYS A 77 3.07 -4.06 -21.37
C LYS A 77 3.43 -5.49 -21.74
N GLY A 78 2.49 -6.42 -21.68
CA GLY A 78 2.73 -7.85 -21.94
C GLY A 78 3.67 -8.51 -20.93
N VAL A 79 3.80 -7.96 -19.72
CA VAL A 79 4.63 -8.53 -18.66
C VAL A 79 3.92 -9.76 -18.07
N LYS A 80 4.63 -10.88 -18.01
CA LYS A 80 4.14 -12.07 -17.30
C LYS A 80 4.36 -11.88 -15.79
N TYR A 81 3.35 -12.19 -14.98
CA TYR A 81 3.41 -12.08 -13.54
C TYR A 81 2.54 -13.13 -12.86
N ASP A 82 2.88 -13.44 -11.62
CA ASP A 82 2.07 -14.24 -10.72
C ASP A 82 1.26 -13.32 -9.80
N ILE A 83 -0.03 -13.62 -9.64
CA ILE A 83 -0.89 -12.88 -8.70
C ILE A 83 -0.71 -13.47 -7.29
N ILE A 84 -0.32 -12.61 -6.36
CA ILE A 84 -0.31 -12.94 -4.94
C ILE A 84 -1.49 -12.23 -4.28
N THR A 85 -2.47 -13.00 -3.83
CA THR A 85 -3.63 -12.49 -3.08
C THR A 85 -3.47 -12.87 -1.62
N ILE A 86 -3.58 -11.87 -0.74
CA ILE A 86 -3.54 -12.10 0.70
C ILE A 86 -4.98 -12.28 1.19
N PRO A 87 -5.33 -13.44 1.75
CA PRO A 87 -6.67 -13.65 2.26
C PRO A 87 -7.04 -12.62 3.33
N ALA A 88 -8.26 -12.10 3.27
CA ALA A 88 -8.79 -11.11 4.21
C ALA A 88 -8.72 -11.56 5.69
N VAL A 89 -8.66 -12.86 5.93
CA VAL A 89 -8.51 -13.46 7.27
C VAL A 89 -7.20 -13.03 7.93
N TYR A 90 -6.10 -12.99 7.17
CA TYR A 90 -4.81 -12.51 7.70
C TYR A 90 -4.84 -11.00 7.99
N SER A 91 -5.66 -10.25 7.28
CA SER A 91 -5.78 -8.81 7.45
C SER A 91 -6.51 -8.37 8.73
N LYS A 92 -7.26 -9.28 9.37
CA LYS A 92 -8.00 -8.97 10.63
C LYS A 92 -7.23 -9.39 11.88
N ALA A 93 -6.39 -10.42 11.78
CA ALA A 93 -5.74 -11.03 12.94
C ALA A 93 -4.47 -10.29 13.39
N ASP A 94 -3.76 -9.64 12.48
CA ASP A 94 -2.53 -8.92 12.81
C ASP A 94 -2.35 -7.70 11.89
N LYS A 95 -2.40 -6.49 12.48
CA LYS A 95 -2.14 -5.23 11.73
C LYS A 95 -0.74 -5.23 11.10
N ARG A 96 0.22 -5.98 11.66
CA ARG A 96 1.60 -6.11 11.18
C ARG A 96 1.72 -6.88 9.86
N LEU A 97 0.71 -7.69 9.49
CA LEU A 97 0.69 -8.44 8.22
C LEU A 97 0.21 -7.61 7.02
N LYS A 98 -0.01 -6.30 7.21
CA LYS A 98 -0.41 -5.37 6.14
C LYS A 98 0.70 -4.41 5.74
N ASP A 99 1.86 -4.58 6.34
CA ASP A 99 2.98 -3.68 6.10
C ASP A 99 3.68 -4.05 4.80
N GLU A 100 4.13 -3.07 4.06
CA GLU A 100 4.84 -3.22 2.81
C GLU A 100 6.13 -4.01 2.97
N LEU A 101 6.77 -3.94 4.12
CA LEU A 101 7.91 -4.79 4.46
C LEU A 101 7.55 -6.29 4.45
N TRP A 102 6.32 -6.62 4.89
CA TRP A 102 5.83 -8.00 4.81
C TRP A 102 5.65 -8.45 3.37
N TYR A 103 5.08 -7.62 2.49
CA TYR A 103 4.95 -7.93 1.06
C TYR A 103 6.31 -8.10 0.39
N CYS A 104 7.25 -7.21 0.68
CA CYS A 104 8.62 -7.31 0.20
C CYS A 104 9.31 -8.58 0.71
N GLY A 105 9.19 -8.87 2.00
CA GLY A 105 9.76 -10.08 2.61
C GLY A 105 9.17 -11.37 2.03
N LEU A 106 7.86 -11.41 1.79
CA LEU A 106 7.20 -12.56 1.17
C LEU A 106 7.66 -12.76 -0.28
N ALA A 107 7.77 -11.68 -1.06
CA ALA A 107 8.28 -11.78 -2.43
C ALA A 107 9.72 -12.30 -2.47
N LEU A 108 10.59 -11.85 -1.54
CA LEU A 108 11.94 -12.40 -1.38
C LEU A 108 11.95 -13.89 -1.02
N GLU A 109 11.12 -14.29 -0.07
CA GLU A 109 10.99 -15.68 0.38
C GLU A 109 10.57 -16.62 -0.75
N LEU A 110 9.66 -16.13 -1.62
CA LEU A 110 9.19 -16.84 -2.80
C LEU A 110 10.13 -16.71 -4.01
N GLY A 111 11.27 -16.03 -3.87
CA GLY A 111 12.32 -15.92 -4.87
C GLY A 111 12.00 -14.97 -6.04
N TYR A 112 11.06 -14.02 -5.90
CA TYR A 112 10.77 -13.05 -6.94
C TYR A 112 11.83 -11.95 -6.99
N ARG A 113 12.37 -11.65 -8.19
CA ARG A 113 13.23 -10.49 -8.41
C ARG A 113 12.42 -9.21 -8.58
N ASN A 114 11.24 -9.30 -9.15
CA ASN A 114 10.37 -8.16 -9.42
C ASN A 114 9.07 -8.29 -8.61
N ALA A 115 8.62 -7.20 -7.98
CA ALA A 115 7.32 -7.18 -7.28
C ALA A 115 6.64 -5.82 -7.43
N VAL A 116 5.34 -5.86 -7.75
CA VAL A 116 4.50 -4.68 -7.86
C VAL A 116 3.47 -4.70 -6.74
N ILE A 117 3.46 -3.63 -5.95
CA ILE A 117 2.61 -3.44 -4.79
C ILE A 117 1.78 -2.16 -5.04
N GLY A 118 0.51 -2.18 -4.73
CA GLY A 118 -0.40 -1.04 -4.94
C GLY A 118 -0.29 -0.03 -3.79
N ILE A 119 0.64 0.93 -3.91
CA ILE A 119 0.84 2.01 -2.93
C ILE A 119 0.74 3.33 -3.67
N GLU A 120 -0.12 4.21 -3.21
CA GLU A 120 -0.27 5.58 -3.71
C GLU A 120 0.69 6.56 -3.01
N LYS A 121 0.74 7.79 -3.52
CA LYS A 121 1.54 8.88 -2.96
C LYS A 121 1.14 9.15 -1.51
N VAL A 122 2.11 9.08 -0.61
CA VAL A 122 1.92 9.43 0.80
C VAL A 122 2.06 10.94 0.95
N GLN A 123 1.05 11.59 1.50
CA GLN A 123 1.04 13.05 1.69
C GLN A 123 1.85 13.47 2.93
N HIS A 124 1.77 12.69 4.00
CA HIS A 124 2.50 12.94 5.24
C HIS A 124 3.35 11.72 5.59
N ILE A 125 4.66 11.88 5.55
CA ILE A 125 5.61 10.81 5.89
C ILE A 125 5.97 10.96 7.36
N ASP A 126 5.40 10.09 8.18
CA ASP A 126 5.83 9.88 9.55
C ASP A 126 6.68 8.60 9.67
N LYS A 127 7.10 8.28 10.89
CA LYS A 127 7.91 7.08 11.14
C LYS A 127 7.21 5.76 10.79
N TYR A 128 5.88 5.74 10.71
CA TYR A 128 5.10 4.55 10.38
C TYR A 128 4.82 4.40 8.89
N CYS A 129 5.06 5.47 8.11
CA CYS A 129 4.80 5.53 6.66
C CYS A 129 6.07 5.33 5.81
N TYR A 130 7.24 5.08 6.43
CA TYR A 130 8.51 4.96 5.70
C TYR A 130 8.45 3.88 4.61
N GLU A 131 7.84 2.76 4.89
CA GLU A 131 7.71 1.62 3.96
C GLU A 131 6.82 1.94 2.74
N TRP A 132 6.07 3.05 2.77
CA TRP A 132 5.22 3.51 1.66
C TRP A 132 5.93 4.49 0.74
N THR A 133 7.21 4.75 0.98
CA THR A 133 7.95 5.74 0.23
C THR A 133 8.85 5.12 -0.86
N PRO A 134 9.08 5.82 -1.98
CA PRO A 134 10.07 5.40 -2.96
C PRO A 134 11.47 5.18 -2.36
N TYR A 135 11.85 5.98 -1.35
CA TYR A 135 13.14 5.88 -0.67
C TYR A 135 13.36 4.54 0.03
N PHE A 136 12.32 4.00 0.67
CA PHE A 136 12.39 2.66 1.25
C PHE A 136 12.67 1.63 0.15
N TYR A 137 11.92 1.68 -0.96
CA TYR A 137 12.07 0.74 -2.07
C TYR A 137 13.42 0.84 -2.76
N GLU A 138 13.96 2.03 -2.99
CA GLU A 138 15.31 2.21 -3.52
C GLU A 138 16.36 1.53 -2.65
N ASN A 139 16.26 1.72 -1.32
CA ASN A 139 17.19 1.14 -0.37
C ASN A 139 17.03 -0.38 -0.27
N PHE A 140 15.79 -0.86 -0.25
CA PHE A 140 15.46 -2.29 -0.24
C PHE A 140 15.97 -2.98 -1.51
N ASN A 141 15.70 -2.41 -2.67
CA ASN A 141 16.12 -2.94 -3.97
C ASN A 141 17.64 -3.02 -4.09
N ARG A 142 18.36 -2.02 -3.63
CA ARG A 142 19.83 -2.04 -3.59
C ARG A 142 20.34 -3.18 -2.69
N THR A 143 19.75 -3.34 -1.52
CA THR A 143 20.14 -4.35 -0.54
C THR A 143 19.98 -5.77 -1.09
N PHE A 144 18.83 -6.04 -1.72
CA PHE A 144 18.48 -7.40 -2.17
C PHE A 144 18.69 -7.65 -3.66
N ALA A 145 19.08 -6.65 -4.45
CA ALA A 145 19.16 -6.69 -5.91
C ALA A 145 17.81 -7.04 -6.56
N THR A 146 16.75 -6.34 -6.12
CA THR A 146 15.37 -6.51 -6.56
C THR A 146 14.89 -5.31 -7.37
N ASN A 147 13.68 -5.42 -7.95
CA ASN A 147 12.93 -4.33 -8.59
C ASN A 147 11.52 -4.32 -8.00
N TYR A 148 11.41 -3.95 -6.72
CA TYR A 148 10.13 -3.84 -6.03
C TYR A 148 9.66 -2.39 -6.02
N GLY A 149 8.36 -2.19 -6.11
CA GLY A 149 7.81 -0.84 -6.10
C GLY A 149 6.33 -0.77 -6.44
N SER A 150 5.87 0.46 -6.64
CA SER A 150 4.50 0.74 -7.06
C SER A 150 4.47 1.63 -8.29
N VAL A 151 3.49 1.42 -9.14
CA VAL A 151 3.20 2.29 -10.30
C VAL A 151 2.42 3.54 -9.87
N CYS A 152 2.09 3.67 -8.59
CA CYS A 152 1.26 4.74 -8.06
C CYS A 152 2.00 5.66 -7.07
N PHE A 153 3.32 5.51 -6.88
CA PHE A 153 4.08 6.34 -5.93
C PHE A 153 3.97 7.85 -6.15
N ASP A 154 3.74 8.27 -7.38
CA ASP A 154 3.60 9.67 -7.79
C ASP A 154 2.14 10.14 -7.84
N LYS A 155 1.18 9.27 -7.57
CA LYS A 155 -0.26 9.49 -7.77
C LYS A 155 -1.02 9.52 -6.46
N ASN A 156 -1.91 10.49 -6.31
CA ASN A 156 -2.95 10.43 -5.29
C ASN A 156 -4.11 9.51 -5.74
N LYS A 157 -5.05 9.25 -4.86
CA LYS A 157 -6.19 8.36 -5.12
C LYS A 157 -7.02 8.77 -6.34
N ILE A 158 -7.26 10.07 -6.52
CA ILE A 158 -8.06 10.60 -7.64
C ILE A 158 -7.33 10.34 -8.96
N GLU A 159 -6.03 10.60 -9.01
CA GLU A 159 -5.19 10.36 -10.20
C GLU A 159 -5.12 8.89 -10.58
N VAL A 160 -5.14 7.97 -9.60
CA VAL A 160 -5.24 6.52 -9.85
C VAL A 160 -6.56 6.18 -10.54
N TYR A 161 -7.70 6.70 -10.04
CA TYR A 161 -9.01 6.47 -10.67
C TYR A 161 -9.10 7.12 -12.04
N GLN A 162 -8.58 8.33 -12.20
CA GLN A 162 -8.53 9.02 -13.48
C GLN A 162 -7.75 8.21 -14.51
N GLN A 163 -6.58 7.69 -14.18
CA GLN A 163 -5.79 6.86 -15.07
C GLN A 163 -6.50 5.56 -15.43
N LEU A 164 -7.20 4.92 -14.49
CA LEU A 164 -8.04 3.75 -14.80
C LEU A 164 -9.14 4.10 -15.81
N GLN A 165 -9.80 5.27 -15.66
CA GLN A 165 -10.80 5.75 -16.60
C GLN A 165 -10.22 5.99 -18.00
N GLU A 166 -9.05 6.65 -18.09
CA GLU A 166 -8.32 6.89 -19.34
C GLU A 166 -7.93 5.57 -20.05
N LEU A 167 -7.65 4.53 -19.29
CA LEU A 167 -7.36 3.19 -19.79
C LEU A 167 -8.63 2.36 -20.13
N GLY A 168 -9.82 2.96 -20.02
CA GLY A 168 -11.09 2.29 -20.32
C GLY A 168 -11.51 1.23 -19.30
N VAL A 169 -10.96 1.26 -18.09
CA VAL A 169 -11.29 0.31 -17.02
C VAL A 169 -12.57 0.77 -16.32
N SER A 170 -13.60 -0.08 -16.32
CA SER A 170 -14.84 0.19 -15.57
C SER A 170 -14.59 0.22 -14.07
N PHE A 171 -15.14 1.22 -13.40
CA PHE A 171 -15.06 1.37 -11.95
C PHE A 171 -15.74 0.25 -11.15
N ASP A 172 -16.63 -0.53 -11.79
CA ASP A 172 -17.25 -1.71 -11.16
C ASP A 172 -16.21 -2.79 -10.81
N LYS A 173 -15.10 -2.83 -11.54
CA LYS A 173 -13.98 -3.75 -11.28
C LYS A 173 -13.18 -3.39 -10.03
N ILE A 174 -13.33 -2.17 -9.50
CA ILE A 174 -12.63 -1.72 -8.30
C ILE A 174 -13.34 -2.25 -7.06
N ASN A 175 -12.72 -3.15 -6.33
CA ASN A 175 -13.18 -3.59 -5.03
C ASN A 175 -12.52 -2.77 -3.91
N ALA A 176 -12.96 -1.54 -3.73
CA ALA A 176 -12.46 -0.66 -2.66
C ALA A 176 -13.14 -0.90 -1.29
N CYS A 177 -13.91 -1.97 -1.14
CA CYS A 177 -14.75 -2.22 0.02
C CYS A 177 -13.97 -2.78 1.22
N LYS A 178 -14.22 -2.26 2.41
CA LYS A 178 -13.69 -2.81 3.68
C LYS A 178 -14.13 -4.27 3.92
N HIS A 179 -15.26 -4.68 3.34
CA HIS A 179 -15.86 -6.01 3.50
C HIS A 179 -15.66 -6.91 2.28
N ASN A 180 -14.83 -6.49 1.30
CA ASN A 180 -14.47 -7.24 0.07
C ASN A 180 -15.63 -7.60 -0.88
N ASN A 181 -16.78 -6.93 -0.79
CA ASN A 181 -17.97 -7.24 -1.59
C ASN A 181 -18.67 -6.00 -2.17
N ASN A 182 -18.01 -4.86 -2.23
CA ASN A 182 -18.62 -3.59 -2.64
C ASN A 182 -19.97 -3.36 -1.91
N CYS A 183 -19.96 -3.48 -0.57
CA CYS A 183 -21.17 -3.52 0.26
C CYS A 183 -22.08 -2.28 0.14
N GLY A 184 -21.56 -1.18 -0.43
CA GLY A 184 -22.30 0.08 -0.57
C GLY A 184 -22.59 0.82 0.75
N ALA A 185 -22.06 0.35 1.88
CA ALA A 185 -22.41 0.88 3.20
C ALA A 185 -21.21 1.29 4.06
N CYS A 186 -19.97 1.04 3.62
CA CYS A 186 -18.79 1.41 4.37
C CYS A 186 -18.16 2.70 3.84
N TRP A 187 -17.32 3.35 4.65
CA TRP A 187 -16.64 4.60 4.28
C TRP A 187 -15.81 4.49 3.01
N LYS A 188 -15.18 3.33 2.74
CA LYS A 188 -14.43 3.11 1.48
C LYS A 188 -15.34 3.07 0.26
N CYS A 189 -16.56 2.56 0.39
CA CYS A 189 -17.55 2.62 -0.67
C CYS A 189 -18.04 4.05 -0.89
N PHE A 190 -18.17 4.85 0.19
CA PHE A 190 -18.47 6.27 0.12
C PHE A 190 -17.36 7.05 -0.58
N GLU A 191 -16.09 6.88 -0.18
CA GLU A 191 -14.93 7.49 -0.83
C GLU A 191 -14.90 7.17 -2.34
N LYS A 192 -15.06 5.89 -2.69
CA LYS A 192 -15.15 5.47 -4.11
C LYS A 192 -16.26 6.19 -4.86
N LEU A 193 -17.47 6.27 -4.28
CA LEU A 193 -18.59 6.98 -4.88
C LEU A 193 -18.27 8.45 -5.11
N CYS A 194 -17.70 9.14 -4.13
CA CYS A 194 -17.34 10.55 -4.22
C CYS A 194 -16.32 10.80 -5.33
N ILE A 195 -15.27 9.95 -5.44
CA ILE A 195 -14.27 10.06 -6.52
C ILE A 195 -14.94 9.86 -7.88
N ILE A 196 -15.80 8.86 -8.03
CA ILE A 196 -16.50 8.58 -9.30
C ILE A 196 -17.39 9.78 -9.67
N ALA A 197 -18.19 10.29 -8.74
CA ALA A 197 -19.06 11.44 -8.99
C ALA A 197 -18.27 12.68 -9.41
N TYR A 198 -17.11 12.92 -8.77
CA TYR A 198 -16.19 13.99 -9.12
C TYR A 198 -15.65 13.86 -10.55
N LEU A 199 -15.15 12.67 -10.93
CA LEU A 199 -14.62 12.41 -12.28
C LEU A 199 -15.70 12.49 -13.35
N GLU A 200 -16.93 12.07 -13.05
CA GLU A 200 -18.10 12.20 -13.91
C GLU A 200 -18.69 13.60 -13.94
N LYS A 201 -18.16 14.54 -13.14
CA LYS A 201 -18.63 15.93 -13.00
C LYS A 201 -20.12 16.01 -12.65
N ARG A 202 -20.61 15.12 -11.81
CA ARG A 202 -22.00 15.05 -11.35
C ARG A 202 -22.11 15.27 -9.84
N LYS A 203 -23.28 15.71 -9.42
CA LYS A 203 -23.63 15.74 -8.00
C LYS A 203 -24.04 14.35 -7.51
N LEU A 204 -23.91 14.14 -6.20
CA LEU A 204 -24.52 12.96 -5.57
C LEU A 204 -26.05 13.06 -5.68
N THR A 205 -26.69 11.99 -6.08
CA THR A 205 -28.15 11.88 -6.11
C THR A 205 -28.74 11.93 -4.69
N THR A 206 -30.04 12.19 -4.58
CA THR A 206 -30.74 12.18 -3.28
C THR A 206 -30.62 10.81 -2.59
N ALA A 207 -30.72 9.72 -3.36
CA ALA A 207 -30.58 8.36 -2.84
C ALA A 207 -29.15 8.09 -2.30
N GLU A 208 -28.10 8.51 -3.03
CA GLU A 208 -26.72 8.40 -2.59
C GLU A 208 -26.45 9.23 -1.34
N ARG A 209 -26.97 10.46 -1.27
CA ARG A 209 -26.85 11.31 -0.09
C ARG A 209 -27.54 10.71 1.13
N GLN A 210 -28.70 10.11 0.95
CA GLN A 210 -29.42 9.44 2.03
C GLN A 210 -28.69 8.18 2.49
N GLN A 211 -28.18 7.37 1.56
CA GLN A 211 -27.42 6.16 1.85
C GLN A 211 -26.17 6.40 2.68
N TYR A 212 -25.50 7.55 2.46
CA TYR A 212 -24.24 7.90 3.13
C TYR A 212 -24.36 9.13 4.05
N ALA A 213 -25.58 9.42 4.55
CA ALA A 213 -25.86 10.61 5.36
C ALA A 213 -24.93 10.73 6.57
N ASP A 214 -24.69 9.64 7.31
CA ASP A 214 -23.82 9.64 8.49
C ASP A 214 -22.37 10.01 8.14
N TYR A 215 -21.86 9.53 7.00
CA TYR A 215 -20.52 9.88 6.54
C TYR A 215 -20.41 11.33 6.08
N ILE A 216 -21.45 11.86 5.43
CA ILE A 216 -21.51 13.27 5.02
C ILE A 216 -21.57 14.19 6.25
N ILE A 217 -22.34 13.82 7.27
CA ILE A 217 -22.43 14.55 8.54
C ILE A 217 -21.06 14.52 9.24
N ALA A 218 -20.46 13.35 9.40
CA ALA A 218 -19.17 13.21 10.05
C ALA A 218 -18.06 14.01 9.33
N TYR A 219 -18.06 14.04 7.99
CA TYR A 219 -17.16 14.88 7.21
C TYR A 219 -17.36 16.36 7.50
N ASN A 220 -18.62 16.84 7.50
CA ASN A 220 -18.95 18.26 7.70
C ASN A 220 -18.73 18.73 9.15
N THR A 221 -18.79 17.83 10.13
CA THR A 221 -18.58 18.14 11.55
C THR A 221 -17.13 18.02 11.99
N ASP A 222 -16.24 17.66 11.06
CA ASP A 222 -14.80 17.51 11.30
C ASP A 222 -14.47 16.58 12.47
N GLU A 223 -15.25 15.51 12.63
CA GLU A 223 -15.01 14.50 13.67
C GLU A 223 -13.62 13.88 13.52
N PRO A 224 -12.73 14.05 14.53
CA PRO A 224 -11.39 13.46 14.48
C PRO A 224 -11.50 11.93 14.34
N ASN A 225 -10.80 11.39 13.36
CA ASN A 225 -10.76 9.95 13.05
C ASN A 225 -11.98 9.34 12.32
N ALA A 226 -12.96 10.13 11.90
CA ALA A 226 -14.07 9.63 11.08
C ALA A 226 -13.57 9.10 9.72
N TYR A 227 -12.50 9.70 9.17
CA TYR A 227 -11.92 9.34 7.87
C TYR A 227 -10.38 9.28 7.92
N PRO A 228 -9.79 8.10 7.75
CA PRO A 228 -8.32 7.96 7.67
C PRO A 228 -7.70 8.60 6.41
N TYR A 229 -8.52 9.02 5.42
CA TYR A 229 -8.08 9.62 4.14
C TYR A 229 -8.93 10.84 3.78
N LYS A 230 -9.06 11.76 4.73
CA LYS A 230 -9.80 13.01 4.56
C LYS A 230 -9.31 13.84 3.36
N ASP A 231 -8.02 13.80 3.08
CA ASP A 231 -7.37 14.56 2.00
C ASP A 231 -8.03 14.34 0.62
N THR A 232 -8.45 13.11 0.32
CA THR A 232 -9.19 12.82 -0.93
C THR A 232 -10.57 13.46 -0.91
N LEU A 233 -11.29 13.38 0.21
CA LEU A 233 -12.63 13.95 0.35
C LEU A 233 -12.60 15.48 0.32
N ASP A 234 -11.58 16.12 0.88
CA ASP A 234 -11.39 17.57 0.85
C ASP A 234 -11.28 18.12 -0.59
N ILE A 235 -10.76 17.31 -1.51
CA ILE A 235 -10.69 17.67 -2.93
C ILE A 235 -12.05 17.47 -3.62
N VAL A 236 -12.72 16.36 -3.38
CA VAL A 236 -13.90 15.96 -4.19
C VAL A 236 -15.21 16.50 -3.66
N MET A 237 -15.40 16.57 -2.35
CA MET A 237 -16.67 16.97 -1.71
C MET A 237 -17.18 18.36 -2.10
N PRO A 238 -16.33 19.41 -2.27
CA PRO A 238 -16.82 20.72 -2.71
C PRO A 238 -17.45 20.73 -4.11
N HIS A 239 -17.20 19.69 -4.91
CA HIS A 239 -17.62 19.63 -6.31
C HIS A 239 -18.84 18.72 -6.57
N ILE A 240 -19.26 17.88 -5.60
CA ILE A 240 -20.26 16.81 -5.81
C ILE A 240 -21.59 16.97 -5.02
#